data_20e75625c093bcc97f7780afa0b10f19
#
_entry.id   20e75625c093bcc97f7780afa0b10f19
#
_cell.length_a   1.000
_cell.length_b   1.000
_cell.length_c   1.000
_cell.angle_alpha   90.00
_cell.angle_beta   90.00
_cell.angle_gamma   90.00
#
_symmetry.space_group_name_H-M   'P 1'
#
loop_
_entity.id
_entity.type
_entity.pdbx_description
1 polymer ?
#
loop_
_entity_poly.entity_id
_entity_poly.type
_entity_poly.pdbx_seq_one_letter_code
_entity_poly.pdbx_strand_id
1 'polypeptide(L)'
;MNPFPEIAVHRLGNGLLVLAAEIHSLPILSHQIHFAAGSRYERPGITGISHLFEHLMFKGTRRVKPEEFARIIQAHGGTLNAFTTTDNTSYYENLPADKLELAMDLEADRLANLQLTSETLEPEREVVRSERKLRCVNSPFGLLIEQLSALAYEQHPYRWPVIGWDADLKTLTLDDCREYYRTYYTPNNAVLVVVGDVVSEEVFRLAEKYYGPIPAQPAPRLPITPEKPQRGEKRAVYKKVSQVSAFFAAFHIPGITHPDLLPLQILCTVLSSGRSSTFFQKFEKPGKAVEVQAEMGSPPFFFMDPGLLQIYAVASPGFPLEKLEREIWEEVEDLRRGLLPAETLVKARKQVRSAFLQSLQTHFFKGLLAGLYQVRAGDYRRLYRVLDRYESVTAEEVRQAAQKYLRPENRTIVSLQPVSQEEHDELGEIE
;
A
#
# COMPACT_ATOMS: atom_id res chain seq x y z
N MET A 1 -6.98 -9.79 -26.38
CA MET A 1 -6.45 -10.96 -25.65
C MET A 1 -6.12 -10.48 -24.24
N ASN A 2 -6.65 -11.12 -23.20
CA ASN A 2 -6.36 -10.74 -21.81
C ASN A 2 -4.89 -11.05 -21.51
N PRO A 3 -4.08 -10.08 -21.07
CA PRO A 3 -2.65 -10.31 -20.79
C PRO A 3 -2.41 -11.03 -19.46
N PHE A 4 -3.46 -11.24 -18.67
CA PHE A 4 -3.37 -11.93 -17.38
C PHE A 4 -3.54 -13.45 -17.60
N PRO A 5 -2.70 -14.31 -17.01
CA PRO A 5 -2.82 -15.76 -17.16
C PRO A 5 -4.12 -16.27 -16.54
N GLU A 6 -4.58 -17.42 -17.01
CA GLU A 6 -5.63 -18.16 -16.32
C GLU A 6 -5.11 -18.60 -14.94
N ILE A 7 -5.95 -18.47 -13.92
CA ILE A 7 -5.63 -18.84 -12.54
C ILE A 7 -6.44 -20.06 -12.14
N ALA A 8 -5.75 -21.15 -11.86
CA ALA A 8 -6.33 -22.31 -11.20
C ALA A 8 -6.50 -22.03 -9.70
N VAL A 9 -7.58 -22.51 -9.11
CA VAL A 9 -7.99 -22.20 -7.74
C VAL A 9 -8.24 -23.47 -6.94
N HIS A 10 -7.66 -23.55 -5.75
CA HIS A 10 -7.94 -24.61 -4.80
C HIS A 10 -8.13 -24.03 -3.40
N ARG A 11 -9.03 -24.60 -2.60
CA ARG A 11 -9.24 -24.20 -1.21
C ARG A 11 -9.00 -25.41 -0.31
N LEU A 12 -8.02 -25.30 0.57
CA LEU A 12 -7.68 -26.33 1.54
C LEU A 12 -8.79 -26.48 2.60
N GLY A 13 -8.83 -27.62 3.24
CA GLY A 13 -9.78 -27.92 4.33
C GLY A 13 -9.71 -26.96 5.50
N ASN A 14 -8.55 -26.34 5.75
CA ASN A 14 -8.35 -25.30 6.78
C ASN A 14 -8.69 -23.88 6.30
N GLY A 15 -9.22 -23.73 5.08
CA GLY A 15 -9.68 -22.44 4.53
C GLY A 15 -8.65 -21.64 3.76
N LEU A 16 -7.37 -22.05 3.70
CA LEU A 16 -6.37 -21.38 2.86
C LEU A 16 -6.80 -21.43 1.39
N LEU A 17 -6.83 -20.26 0.75
CA LEU A 17 -7.09 -20.15 -0.68
C LEU A 17 -5.75 -20.18 -1.44
N VAL A 18 -5.62 -21.10 -2.38
CA VAL A 18 -4.44 -21.25 -3.24
C VAL A 18 -4.79 -20.84 -4.66
N LEU A 19 -4.03 -19.92 -5.21
CA LEU A 19 -4.11 -19.44 -6.60
C LEU A 19 -2.84 -19.87 -7.33
N ALA A 20 -2.96 -20.58 -8.44
CA ALA A 20 -1.82 -21.02 -9.25
C ALA A 20 -1.98 -20.52 -10.69
N ALA A 21 -0.91 -19.97 -11.26
CA ALA A 21 -0.88 -19.56 -12.67
C ALA A 21 0.36 -20.11 -13.36
N GLU A 22 0.14 -20.96 -14.38
CA GLU A 22 1.19 -21.63 -15.14
C GLU A 22 1.75 -20.71 -16.22
N ILE A 23 3.05 -20.46 -16.20
CA ILE A 23 3.78 -19.65 -17.19
C ILE A 23 5.13 -20.28 -17.45
N HIS A 24 5.26 -21.05 -18.51
CA HIS A 24 6.43 -21.87 -18.85
C HIS A 24 7.47 -21.12 -19.71
N SER A 25 7.44 -19.78 -19.74
CA SER A 25 8.39 -19.01 -20.56
C SER A 25 9.81 -18.93 -20.01
N LEU A 26 9.96 -19.04 -18.69
CA LEU A 26 11.22 -19.01 -17.96
C LEU A 26 11.15 -20.02 -16.81
N PRO A 27 12.27 -20.73 -16.47
CA PRO A 27 12.29 -21.73 -15.41
C PRO A 27 12.36 -21.11 -14.00
N ILE A 28 11.47 -20.20 -13.69
CA ILE A 28 11.37 -19.46 -12.42
C ILE A 28 9.93 -19.43 -11.94
N LEU A 29 9.75 -19.25 -10.64
CA LEU A 29 8.47 -19.04 -10.01
C LEU A 29 8.51 -17.86 -9.02
N SER A 30 7.32 -17.31 -8.73
CA SER A 30 7.07 -16.45 -7.59
C SER A 30 6.07 -17.14 -6.67
N HIS A 31 6.49 -17.42 -5.45
CA HIS A 31 5.68 -17.92 -4.34
C HIS A 31 5.36 -16.75 -3.43
N GLN A 32 4.08 -16.53 -3.10
CA GLN A 32 3.64 -15.38 -2.32
C GLN A 32 2.53 -15.79 -1.36
N ILE A 33 2.59 -15.29 -0.12
CA ILE A 33 1.50 -15.41 0.84
C ILE A 33 1.05 -14.02 1.29
N HIS A 34 -0.25 -13.78 1.22
CA HIS A 34 -0.88 -12.50 1.54
C HIS A 34 -1.85 -12.68 2.69
N PHE A 35 -1.60 -12.00 3.80
CA PHE A 35 -2.48 -12.02 4.96
C PHE A 35 -3.37 -10.77 4.97
N ALA A 36 -4.66 -10.93 5.29
CA ALA A 36 -5.52 -9.82 5.65
C ALA A 36 -5.16 -9.33 7.07
N ALA A 37 -3.96 -8.75 7.17
CA ALA A 37 -3.32 -8.24 8.37
C ALA A 37 -2.53 -6.99 7.99
N GLY A 38 -2.92 -5.83 8.48
CA GLY A 38 -2.31 -4.53 8.20
C GLY A 38 -2.73 -3.52 9.24
N SER A 39 -2.27 -2.28 9.14
CA SER A 39 -2.53 -1.29 10.20
C SER A 39 -4.03 -0.99 10.41
N ARG A 40 -4.87 -1.27 9.42
CA ARG A 40 -6.33 -1.20 9.53
C ARG A 40 -6.91 -2.08 10.65
N TYR A 41 -6.26 -3.18 10.96
CA TYR A 41 -6.70 -4.17 11.94
C TYR A 41 -6.08 -3.96 13.33
N GLU A 42 -5.36 -2.86 13.50
CA GLU A 42 -4.77 -2.45 14.76
C GLU A 42 -5.76 -1.64 15.61
N ARG A 43 -5.38 -1.38 16.84
CA ARG A 43 -6.10 -0.50 17.77
C ARG A 43 -5.11 0.40 18.52
N PRO A 44 -5.54 1.53 19.08
CA PRO A 44 -4.70 2.32 19.97
C PRO A 44 -4.05 1.46 21.05
N GLY A 45 -2.78 1.69 21.33
CA GLY A 45 -1.95 0.92 22.25
C GLY A 45 -1.12 -0.18 21.58
N ILE A 46 -1.45 -0.59 20.34
CA ILE A 46 -0.69 -1.59 19.57
C ILE A 46 -0.47 -1.19 18.11
N THR A 47 -0.53 0.12 17.78
CA THR A 47 -0.27 0.55 16.40
C THR A 47 1.17 0.24 16.00
N GLY A 48 1.36 -0.18 14.74
CA GLY A 48 2.64 -0.62 14.21
C GLY A 48 2.92 -2.11 14.40
N ILE A 49 2.05 -2.87 15.08
CA ILE A 49 2.25 -4.29 15.28
C ILE A 49 2.28 -5.07 13.97
N SER A 50 1.49 -4.67 12.96
CA SER A 50 1.51 -5.31 11.63
C SER A 50 2.87 -5.19 10.95
N HIS A 51 3.47 -4.00 11.00
CA HIS A 51 4.80 -3.76 10.45
C HIS A 51 5.90 -4.45 11.28
N LEU A 52 5.77 -4.46 12.60
CA LEU A 52 6.68 -5.22 13.45
C LEU A 52 6.62 -6.73 13.12
N PHE A 53 5.45 -7.27 12.77
CA PHE A 53 5.33 -8.67 12.33
C PHE A 53 5.97 -8.93 10.98
N GLU A 54 6.03 -7.97 10.07
CA GLU A 54 6.85 -8.08 8.85
C GLU A 54 8.30 -8.44 9.20
N HIS A 55 8.87 -7.81 10.22
CA HIS A 55 10.22 -8.09 10.71
C HIS A 55 10.29 -9.40 11.51
N LEU A 56 9.39 -9.62 12.45
CA LEU A 56 9.41 -10.78 13.35
C LEU A 56 9.28 -12.10 12.61
N MET A 57 8.57 -12.13 11.48
CA MET A 57 8.43 -13.35 10.67
C MET A 57 9.77 -13.87 10.13
N PHE A 58 10.83 -13.09 10.12
CA PHE A 58 12.18 -13.51 9.75
C PHE A 58 13.06 -13.90 10.95
N LYS A 59 12.52 -13.88 12.18
CA LYS A 59 13.30 -14.14 13.40
C LYS A 59 13.34 -15.61 13.83
N GLY A 60 12.95 -16.51 12.91
CA GLY A 60 13.18 -17.93 13.02
C GLY A 60 12.03 -18.74 13.57
N THR A 61 12.16 -20.03 13.38
CA THR A 61 11.25 -21.07 13.84
C THR A 61 12.02 -22.06 14.74
N ARG A 62 11.39 -23.18 15.10
CA ARG A 62 12.10 -24.26 15.78
C ARG A 62 13.15 -24.96 14.88
N ARG A 63 12.94 -24.93 13.54
CA ARG A 63 13.82 -25.59 12.56
C ARG A 63 14.85 -24.64 11.93
N VAL A 64 14.44 -23.40 11.72
CA VAL A 64 15.19 -22.38 10.96
C VAL A 64 15.56 -21.25 11.91
N LYS A 65 16.86 -20.97 12.07
CA LYS A 65 17.35 -19.90 12.93
C LYS A 65 17.07 -18.51 12.35
N PRO A 66 17.14 -17.44 13.15
CA PRO A 66 17.10 -16.09 12.64
C PRO A 66 18.09 -15.90 11.48
N GLU A 67 17.66 -15.15 10.45
CA GLU A 67 18.45 -14.87 9.22
C GLU A 67 18.72 -16.10 8.31
N GLU A 68 18.50 -17.31 8.80
CA GLU A 68 18.77 -18.52 8.04
C GLU A 68 17.78 -18.73 6.90
N PHE A 69 16.51 -18.31 7.08
CA PHE A 69 15.50 -18.34 6.02
C PHE A 69 16.00 -17.61 4.76
N ALA A 70 16.47 -16.38 4.92
CA ALA A 70 17.00 -15.60 3.81
C ALA A 70 18.24 -16.26 3.17
N ARG A 71 19.16 -16.79 3.99
CA ARG A 71 20.36 -17.50 3.48
C ARG A 71 20.00 -18.76 2.69
N ILE A 72 19.01 -19.53 3.13
CA ILE A 72 18.55 -20.71 2.40
C ILE A 72 17.99 -20.32 1.04
N ILE A 73 17.08 -19.35 0.99
CA ILE A 73 16.49 -18.87 -0.28
C ILE A 73 17.57 -18.37 -1.24
N GLN A 74 18.49 -17.53 -0.76
CA GLN A 74 19.58 -16.98 -1.56
C GLN A 74 20.58 -18.07 -2.03
N ALA A 75 20.90 -19.05 -1.18
CA ALA A 75 21.77 -20.16 -1.56
C ALA A 75 21.17 -21.04 -2.68
N HIS A 76 19.86 -21.03 -2.85
CA HIS A 76 19.15 -21.72 -3.93
C HIS A 76 18.83 -20.80 -5.12
N GLY A 77 19.49 -19.63 -5.22
CA GLY A 77 19.36 -18.70 -6.34
C GLY A 77 18.12 -17.82 -6.29
N GLY A 78 17.45 -17.74 -5.14
CA GLY A 78 16.23 -16.97 -4.96
C GLY A 78 16.47 -15.58 -4.37
N THR A 79 15.40 -14.78 -4.42
CA THR A 79 15.26 -13.50 -3.71
C THR A 79 13.99 -13.55 -2.89
N LEU A 80 13.95 -12.81 -1.79
CA LEU A 80 12.79 -12.71 -0.92
C LEU A 80 12.64 -11.28 -0.41
N ASN A 81 11.41 -10.94 -0.04
CA ASN A 81 11.11 -9.72 0.70
C ASN A 81 9.70 -9.82 1.31
N ALA A 82 9.33 -8.79 2.06
CA ALA A 82 7.99 -8.60 2.59
C ALA A 82 7.60 -7.12 2.50
N PHE A 83 6.33 -6.84 2.68
CA PHE A 83 5.83 -5.48 2.86
C PHE A 83 4.52 -5.49 3.61
N THR A 84 4.31 -4.43 4.39
CA THR A 84 3.07 -4.16 5.11
C THR A 84 2.42 -2.90 4.55
N THR A 85 1.11 -2.97 4.42
CA THR A 85 0.27 -1.83 4.05
C THR A 85 -0.81 -1.59 5.12
N THR A 86 -1.69 -0.67 4.87
CA THR A 86 -2.87 -0.49 5.71
C THR A 86 -3.76 -1.74 5.75
N ASP A 87 -3.86 -2.50 4.65
CA ASP A 87 -4.86 -3.55 4.47
C ASP A 87 -4.31 -4.97 4.56
N ASN A 88 -3.02 -5.16 4.33
CA ASN A 88 -2.39 -6.49 4.27
C ASN A 88 -0.91 -6.47 4.59
N THR A 89 -0.39 -7.61 5.01
CA THR A 89 1.04 -7.95 5.02
C THR A 89 1.28 -9.10 4.05
N SER A 90 2.33 -9.00 3.25
CA SER A 90 2.65 -9.96 2.19
C SER A 90 4.11 -10.37 2.27
N TYR A 91 4.36 -11.65 2.09
CA TYR A 91 5.70 -12.25 2.02
C TYR A 91 5.85 -12.93 0.67
N TYR A 92 7.04 -12.90 0.10
CA TYR A 92 7.26 -13.51 -1.20
C TYR A 92 8.70 -13.97 -1.41
N GLU A 93 8.83 -15.04 -2.16
CA GLU A 93 10.07 -15.61 -2.66
C GLU A 93 9.99 -15.76 -4.20
N ASN A 94 11.04 -15.31 -4.89
CA ASN A 94 11.22 -15.58 -6.31
C ASN A 94 12.40 -16.57 -6.44
N LEU A 95 12.14 -17.72 -7.04
CA LEU A 95 13.04 -18.88 -7.02
C LEU A 95 13.11 -19.55 -8.40
N PRO A 96 14.16 -20.37 -8.69
CA PRO A 96 14.09 -21.36 -9.75
C PRO A 96 12.90 -22.30 -9.55
N ALA A 97 12.28 -22.74 -10.63
CA ALA A 97 11.03 -23.51 -10.62
C ALA A 97 11.14 -24.84 -9.85
N ASP A 98 12.30 -25.48 -9.88
CA ASP A 98 12.60 -26.72 -9.14
C ASP A 98 12.66 -26.55 -7.62
N LYS A 99 12.53 -25.33 -7.09
CA LYS A 99 12.56 -25.01 -5.66
C LYS A 99 11.17 -24.71 -5.06
N LEU A 100 10.08 -25.02 -5.77
CA LEU A 100 8.72 -24.82 -5.27
C LEU A 100 8.49 -25.49 -3.91
N GLU A 101 8.89 -26.76 -3.78
CA GLU A 101 8.69 -27.52 -2.54
C GLU A 101 9.48 -26.91 -1.38
N LEU A 102 10.69 -26.40 -1.63
CA LEU A 102 11.50 -25.69 -0.62
C LEU A 102 10.79 -24.43 -0.11
N ALA A 103 10.24 -23.61 -1.02
CA ALA A 103 9.51 -22.40 -0.65
C ALA A 103 8.30 -22.74 0.22
N MET A 104 7.51 -23.73 -0.18
CA MET A 104 6.33 -24.17 0.57
C MET A 104 6.64 -24.74 1.95
N ASP A 105 7.71 -25.53 2.07
CA ASP A 105 8.16 -26.09 3.35
C ASP A 105 8.60 -24.99 4.33
N LEU A 106 9.40 -24.05 3.86
CA LEU A 106 9.92 -22.97 4.68
C LEU A 106 8.82 -22.00 5.11
N GLU A 107 7.95 -21.62 4.18
CA GLU A 107 6.86 -20.66 4.46
C GLU A 107 5.81 -21.27 5.39
N ALA A 108 5.44 -22.53 5.17
CA ALA A 108 4.51 -23.23 6.06
C ALA A 108 5.08 -23.42 7.48
N ASP A 109 6.38 -23.69 7.60
CA ASP A 109 7.05 -23.76 8.91
C ASP A 109 7.03 -22.39 9.61
N ARG A 110 7.32 -21.32 8.86
CA ARG A 110 7.24 -19.94 9.38
C ARG A 110 5.84 -19.60 9.86
N LEU A 111 4.82 -19.96 9.08
CA LEU A 111 3.42 -19.74 9.46
C LEU A 111 2.99 -20.55 10.68
N ALA A 112 3.50 -21.76 10.88
CA ALA A 112 3.05 -22.64 11.96
C ALA A 112 3.88 -22.53 13.25
N ASN A 113 5.18 -22.22 13.14
CA ASN A 113 6.15 -22.45 14.19
C ASN A 113 7.01 -21.23 14.53
N LEU A 114 6.60 -20.02 14.17
CA LEU A 114 7.31 -18.78 14.49
C LEU A 114 7.63 -18.70 15.98
N GLN A 115 8.88 -18.39 16.33
CA GLN A 115 9.32 -18.27 17.71
C GLN A 115 9.22 -16.80 18.16
N LEU A 116 8.20 -16.52 18.96
CA LEU A 116 7.99 -15.20 19.57
C LEU A 116 8.49 -15.24 21.03
N THR A 117 9.65 -14.63 21.26
CA THR A 117 10.29 -14.53 22.58
C THR A 117 10.70 -13.07 22.86
N SER A 118 11.03 -12.76 24.10
CA SER A 118 11.54 -11.41 24.42
C SER A 118 12.84 -11.11 23.71
N GLU A 119 13.70 -12.12 23.52
CA GLU A 119 14.99 -12.00 22.84
C GLU A 119 14.85 -11.67 21.35
N THR A 120 13.73 -12.04 20.72
CA THR A 120 13.44 -11.67 19.32
C THR A 120 12.67 -10.36 19.23
N LEU A 121 11.76 -10.07 20.16
CA LEU A 121 10.91 -8.90 20.15
C LEU A 121 11.67 -7.60 20.46
N GLU A 122 12.46 -7.60 21.56
CA GLU A 122 13.08 -6.36 22.04
C GLU A 122 14.01 -5.70 21.01
N PRO A 123 14.95 -6.45 20.36
CA PRO A 123 15.79 -5.84 19.34
C PRO A 123 15.01 -5.34 18.12
N GLU A 124 14.00 -6.11 17.66
CA GLU A 124 13.24 -5.72 16.48
C GLU A 124 12.35 -4.51 16.74
N ARG A 125 11.80 -4.37 17.93
CA ARG A 125 11.08 -3.16 18.33
C ARG A 125 11.96 -1.92 18.20
N GLU A 126 13.22 -1.98 18.66
CA GLU A 126 14.15 -0.86 18.52
C GLU A 126 14.58 -0.60 17.07
N VAL A 127 14.68 -1.65 16.23
CA VAL A 127 14.90 -1.50 14.78
C VAL A 127 13.73 -0.72 14.15
N VAL A 128 12.49 -1.14 14.39
CA VAL A 128 11.29 -0.48 13.86
C VAL A 128 11.18 0.97 14.36
N ARG A 129 11.49 1.24 15.63
CA ARG A 129 11.52 2.61 16.18
C ARG A 129 12.60 3.47 15.52
N SER A 130 13.78 2.91 15.27
CA SER A 130 14.85 3.59 14.55
C SER A 130 14.45 3.91 13.10
N GLU A 131 13.79 2.97 12.44
CA GLU A 131 13.24 3.17 11.10
C GLU A 131 12.15 4.26 11.09
N ARG A 132 11.25 4.26 12.08
CA ARG A 132 10.26 5.32 12.26
C ARG A 132 10.93 6.69 12.41
N LYS A 133 11.97 6.79 13.26
CA LYS A 133 12.71 8.04 13.43
C LYS A 133 13.29 8.52 12.09
N LEU A 134 13.87 7.64 11.32
CA LEU A 134 14.46 7.98 10.02
C LEU A 134 13.40 8.39 8.99
N ARG A 135 12.31 7.62 8.84
CA ARG A 135 11.31 7.81 7.78
C ARG A 135 10.29 8.91 8.10
N CYS A 136 9.90 9.06 9.36
CA CYS A 136 8.85 10.00 9.76
C CYS A 136 9.43 11.23 10.44
N VAL A 137 10.20 11.08 11.56
CA VAL A 137 10.65 12.23 12.36
C VAL A 137 11.71 13.06 11.64
N ASN A 138 12.73 12.42 11.05
CA ASN A 138 13.82 13.11 10.37
C ASN A 138 13.44 13.58 8.96
N SER A 139 12.38 13.03 8.36
CA SER A 139 11.87 13.43 7.05
C SER A 139 10.81 14.52 7.20
N PRO A 140 10.98 15.70 6.61
CA PRO A 140 9.94 16.73 6.64
C PRO A 140 8.64 16.27 6.02
N PHE A 141 8.72 15.51 4.92
CA PHE A 141 7.55 15.00 4.20
C PHE A 141 6.93 13.78 4.88
N GLY A 142 7.75 12.91 5.51
CA GLY A 142 7.24 11.78 6.29
C GLY A 142 6.29 12.22 7.41
N LEU A 143 6.67 13.26 8.14
CA LEU A 143 5.83 13.86 9.17
C LEU A 143 4.53 14.44 8.58
N LEU A 144 4.60 15.17 7.45
CA LEU A 144 3.41 15.75 6.83
C LEU A 144 2.41 14.70 6.36
N ILE A 145 2.88 13.59 5.78
CA ILE A 145 2.02 12.49 5.34
C ILE A 145 1.33 11.83 6.55
N GLU A 146 2.07 11.62 7.63
CA GLU A 146 1.52 11.07 8.88
C GLU A 146 0.43 11.99 9.44
N GLN A 147 0.73 13.29 9.54
CA GLN A 147 -0.22 14.27 10.06
C GLN A 147 -1.41 14.49 9.13
N LEU A 148 -1.22 14.41 7.82
CA LEU A 148 -2.31 14.47 6.85
C LEU A 148 -3.32 13.34 7.08
N SER A 149 -2.84 12.11 7.25
CA SER A 149 -3.70 10.96 7.53
C SER A 149 -4.42 11.10 8.87
N ALA A 150 -3.69 11.50 9.92
CA ALA A 150 -4.25 11.69 11.26
C ALA A 150 -5.31 12.80 11.30
N LEU A 151 -5.17 13.84 10.48
CA LEU A 151 -6.15 14.94 10.36
C LEU A 151 -7.32 14.59 9.46
N ALA A 152 -7.08 13.86 8.35
CA ALA A 152 -8.12 13.47 7.40
C ALA A 152 -9.13 12.51 8.05
N TYR A 153 -8.66 11.49 8.75
CA TYR A 153 -9.51 10.49 9.37
C TYR A 153 -9.77 10.78 10.85
N GLU A 154 -11.05 10.83 11.24
CA GLU A 154 -11.47 11.02 12.63
C GLU A 154 -11.67 9.69 13.37
N GLN A 155 -12.20 8.70 12.67
CA GLN A 155 -12.65 7.44 13.26
C GLN A 155 -12.01 6.21 12.65
N HIS A 156 -11.73 6.25 11.33
CA HIS A 156 -11.21 5.09 10.61
C HIS A 156 -9.75 4.80 10.97
N PRO A 157 -9.35 3.52 11.08
CA PRO A 157 -7.97 3.12 11.39
C PRO A 157 -6.89 3.60 10.39
N TYR A 158 -7.25 4.05 9.21
CA TYR A 158 -6.27 4.66 8.28
C TYR A 158 -5.65 5.97 8.78
N ARG A 159 -6.09 6.44 9.97
CA ARG A 159 -5.53 7.64 10.62
C ARG A 159 -4.12 7.46 11.17
N TRP A 160 -3.71 6.25 11.54
CA TRP A 160 -2.37 6.00 12.05
C TRP A 160 -1.43 5.44 10.98
N PRO A 161 -0.12 5.72 11.07
CA PRO A 161 0.86 5.25 10.11
C PRO A 161 1.02 3.71 10.21
N VAL A 162 1.36 3.08 9.09
CA VAL A 162 1.64 1.64 9.04
C VAL A 162 2.75 1.25 10.00
N ILE A 163 3.77 2.12 10.16
CA ILE A 163 4.88 1.89 11.10
C ILE A 163 4.46 2.05 12.58
N GLY A 164 3.26 2.60 12.86
CA GLY A 164 2.73 2.82 14.21
C GLY A 164 3.23 4.09 14.89
N TRP A 165 2.61 4.42 16.02
CA TRP A 165 3.05 5.51 16.89
C TRP A 165 4.22 5.04 17.78
N ASP A 166 5.22 5.88 18.03
CA ASP A 166 6.37 5.53 18.88
C ASP A 166 5.95 5.16 20.32
N ALA A 167 4.94 5.86 20.85
CA ALA A 167 4.40 5.56 22.18
C ALA A 167 3.83 4.12 22.26
N ASP A 168 3.10 3.67 21.23
CA ASP A 168 2.56 2.33 21.17
C ASP A 168 3.67 1.29 20.98
N LEU A 169 4.62 1.55 20.09
CA LEU A 169 5.78 0.65 19.88
C LEU A 169 6.59 0.46 21.16
N LYS A 170 6.78 1.51 21.97
CA LYS A 170 7.48 1.44 23.28
C LYS A 170 6.82 0.47 24.25
N THR A 171 5.49 0.42 24.25
CA THR A 171 4.70 -0.33 25.26
C THR A 171 4.19 -1.68 24.77
N LEU A 172 4.35 -1.99 23.47
CA LEU A 172 3.91 -3.23 22.85
C LEU A 172 4.56 -4.45 23.52
N THR A 173 3.74 -5.40 23.96
CA THR A 173 4.18 -6.56 24.75
C THR A 173 4.29 -7.83 23.91
N LEU A 174 4.99 -8.83 24.45
CA LEU A 174 5.06 -10.16 23.83
C LEU A 174 3.68 -10.83 23.75
N ASP A 175 2.79 -10.58 24.71
CA ASP A 175 1.44 -11.14 24.69
C ASP A 175 0.57 -10.48 23.62
N ASP A 176 0.72 -9.18 23.36
CA ASP A 176 0.08 -8.51 22.21
C ASP A 176 0.54 -9.16 20.89
N CYS A 177 1.84 -9.44 20.77
CA CYS A 177 2.39 -10.11 19.58
C CYS A 177 1.83 -11.53 19.43
N ARG A 178 1.75 -12.30 20.49
CA ARG A 178 1.18 -13.67 20.44
C ARG A 178 -0.30 -13.67 20.09
N GLU A 179 -1.07 -12.73 20.65
CA GLU A 179 -2.49 -12.56 20.32
C GLU A 179 -2.66 -12.17 18.85
N TYR A 180 -1.87 -11.21 18.36
CA TYR A 180 -1.91 -10.75 16.98
C TYR A 180 -1.57 -11.87 16.00
N TYR A 181 -0.48 -12.62 16.26
CA TYR A 181 -0.08 -13.76 15.44
C TYR A 181 -1.17 -14.82 15.36
N ARG A 182 -1.67 -15.26 16.51
CA ARG A 182 -2.75 -16.25 16.57
C ARG A 182 -4.02 -15.81 15.86
N THR A 183 -4.30 -14.51 15.84
CA THR A 183 -5.52 -13.95 15.27
C THR A 183 -5.42 -13.78 13.76
N TYR A 184 -4.31 -13.26 13.26
CA TYR A 184 -4.20 -12.81 11.87
C TYR A 184 -3.34 -13.71 10.98
N TYR A 185 -2.34 -14.40 11.52
CA TYR A 185 -1.44 -15.27 10.78
C TYR A 185 -1.94 -16.70 10.76
N THR A 186 -3.05 -16.92 10.05
CA THR A 186 -3.75 -18.19 9.98
C THR A 186 -4.12 -18.54 8.56
N PRO A 187 -4.21 -19.85 8.19
CA PRO A 187 -4.50 -20.26 6.83
C PRO A 187 -5.78 -19.65 6.25
N ASN A 188 -6.84 -19.60 7.04
CA ASN A 188 -8.13 -19.06 6.60
C ASN A 188 -8.20 -17.52 6.52
N ASN A 189 -7.13 -16.82 6.93
CA ASN A 189 -6.95 -15.38 6.77
C ASN A 189 -5.87 -15.05 5.71
N ALA A 190 -5.46 -16.04 4.93
CA ALA A 190 -4.38 -15.92 3.96
C ALA A 190 -4.80 -16.34 2.55
N VAL A 191 -4.07 -15.83 1.57
CA VAL A 191 -4.12 -16.27 0.17
C VAL A 191 -2.71 -16.64 -0.26
N LEU A 192 -2.50 -17.88 -0.65
CA LEU A 192 -1.26 -18.36 -1.25
C LEU A 192 -1.35 -18.20 -2.77
N VAL A 193 -0.35 -17.60 -3.38
CA VAL A 193 -0.29 -17.40 -4.83
C VAL A 193 1.04 -17.92 -5.36
N VAL A 194 0.97 -18.77 -6.36
CA VAL A 194 2.16 -19.29 -7.07
C VAL A 194 2.01 -19.00 -8.56
N VAL A 195 2.99 -18.30 -9.12
CA VAL A 195 3.00 -17.94 -10.55
C VAL A 195 4.35 -18.29 -11.15
N GLY A 196 4.38 -19.01 -12.24
CA GLY A 196 5.63 -19.32 -12.94
C GLY A 196 5.63 -20.68 -13.64
N ASP A 197 6.82 -21.24 -13.84
CA ASP A 197 7.02 -22.53 -14.44
C ASP A 197 6.67 -23.65 -13.44
N VAL A 198 5.40 -23.84 -13.24
CA VAL A 198 4.79 -24.79 -12.29
C VAL A 198 3.62 -25.50 -12.94
N VAL A 199 3.22 -26.64 -12.36
CA VAL A 199 1.99 -27.35 -12.69
C VAL A 199 1.00 -27.16 -11.54
N SER A 200 -0.22 -26.69 -11.83
CA SER A 200 -1.19 -26.30 -10.80
C SER A 200 -1.56 -27.44 -9.86
N GLU A 201 -1.69 -28.66 -10.35
CA GLU A 201 -1.97 -29.85 -9.54
C GLU A 201 -0.84 -30.12 -8.53
N GLU A 202 0.42 -29.90 -8.94
CA GLU A 202 1.56 -30.06 -8.06
C GLU A 202 1.62 -28.96 -6.99
N VAL A 203 1.29 -27.70 -7.36
CA VAL A 203 1.13 -26.60 -6.41
C VAL A 203 0.10 -26.96 -5.34
N PHE A 204 -1.07 -27.46 -5.75
CA PHE A 204 -2.15 -27.84 -4.83
C PHE A 204 -1.76 -29.03 -3.94
N ARG A 205 -1.12 -30.04 -4.51
CA ARG A 205 -0.62 -31.20 -3.75
C ARG A 205 0.41 -30.80 -2.68
N LEU A 206 1.34 -29.93 -3.02
CA LEU A 206 2.33 -29.42 -2.07
C LEU A 206 1.67 -28.49 -1.02
N ALA A 207 0.72 -27.67 -1.43
CA ALA A 207 -0.03 -26.83 -0.49
C ALA A 207 -0.80 -27.67 0.54
N GLU A 208 -1.48 -28.74 0.12
CA GLU A 208 -2.13 -29.69 1.04
C GLU A 208 -1.12 -30.38 1.97
N LYS A 209 0.05 -30.77 1.46
CA LYS A 209 1.11 -31.41 2.26
C LYS A 209 1.63 -30.51 3.36
N TYR A 210 1.96 -29.25 3.05
CA TYR A 210 2.67 -28.35 3.95
C TYR A 210 1.75 -27.45 4.77
N TYR A 211 0.71 -26.88 4.15
CA TYR A 211 -0.21 -25.96 4.83
C TYR A 211 -1.45 -26.65 5.38
N GLY A 212 -1.89 -27.77 4.78
CA GLY A 212 -3.07 -28.51 5.20
C GLY A 212 -3.09 -28.88 6.69
N PRO A 213 -1.97 -29.31 7.32
CA PRO A 213 -1.91 -29.62 8.75
C PRO A 213 -2.04 -28.41 9.68
N ILE A 214 -1.86 -27.16 9.19
CA ILE A 214 -1.93 -25.95 10.01
C ILE A 214 -3.40 -25.67 10.36
N PRO A 215 -3.76 -25.57 11.64
CA PRO A 215 -5.16 -25.39 12.01
C PRO A 215 -5.69 -24.00 11.66
N ALA A 216 -6.92 -23.94 11.17
CA ALA A 216 -7.66 -22.69 11.05
C ALA A 216 -7.96 -22.09 12.43
N GLN A 217 -8.07 -20.78 12.51
CA GLN A 217 -8.52 -20.07 13.70
C GLN A 217 -9.85 -19.35 13.40
N PRO A 218 -10.63 -18.96 14.42
CA PRO A 218 -11.80 -18.11 14.22
C PRO A 218 -11.38 -16.84 13.46
N ALA A 219 -12.10 -16.52 12.38
CA ALA A 219 -11.80 -15.32 11.61
C ALA A 219 -11.86 -14.07 12.51
N PRO A 220 -10.88 -13.17 12.42
CA PRO A 220 -10.89 -11.95 13.22
C PRO A 220 -12.14 -11.11 12.88
N ARG A 221 -12.87 -10.71 13.90
CA ARG A 221 -14.07 -9.86 13.76
C ARG A 221 -13.84 -8.53 14.45
N LEU A 222 -12.83 -7.78 14.03
CA LEU A 222 -12.72 -6.40 14.50
C LEU A 222 -13.71 -5.53 13.71
N PRO A 223 -14.66 -4.88 14.39
CA PRO A 223 -15.51 -3.90 13.74
C PRO A 223 -14.65 -2.70 13.32
N ILE A 224 -14.56 -2.45 12.03
CA ILE A 224 -13.90 -1.25 11.51
C ILE A 224 -14.96 -0.14 11.52
N THR A 225 -14.70 0.91 12.29
CA THR A 225 -15.56 2.09 12.29
C THR A 225 -15.38 2.84 10.97
N PRO A 226 -16.44 3.00 10.16
CA PRO A 226 -16.31 3.71 8.89
C PRO A 226 -16.08 5.20 9.13
N GLU A 227 -15.32 5.83 8.24
CA GLU A 227 -15.13 7.29 8.27
C GLU A 227 -16.43 8.00 7.87
N LYS A 228 -16.72 9.11 8.54
CA LYS A 228 -17.85 9.97 8.19
C LYS A 228 -17.51 10.89 7.02
N PRO A 229 -18.49 11.22 6.17
CA PRO A 229 -18.28 12.22 5.13
C PRO A 229 -17.82 13.56 5.73
N GLN A 230 -16.69 14.06 5.26
CA GLN A 230 -16.17 15.36 5.66
C GLN A 230 -17.08 16.47 5.13
N ARG A 231 -17.37 17.49 5.97
CA ARG A 231 -18.31 18.59 5.68
C ARG A 231 -17.68 19.97 5.77
N GLY A 232 -16.36 20.04 5.87
CA GLY A 232 -15.62 21.29 5.91
C GLY A 232 -14.14 21.04 5.71
N GLU A 233 -13.43 22.01 5.13
CA GLU A 233 -11.98 21.94 4.96
C GLU A 233 -11.31 21.82 6.32
N LYS A 234 -10.32 20.91 6.43
CA LYS A 234 -9.44 20.79 7.58
C LYS A 234 -8.06 21.31 7.19
N ARG A 235 -7.41 22.08 8.06
CA ARG A 235 -6.10 22.67 7.76
C ARG A 235 -5.20 22.69 9.01
N ALA A 236 -3.92 22.33 8.82
CA ALA A 236 -2.88 22.46 9.83
C ALA A 236 -1.59 22.99 9.19
N VAL A 237 -0.78 23.71 10.00
CA VAL A 237 0.53 24.20 9.60
C VAL A 237 1.56 23.63 10.55
N TYR A 238 2.58 22.98 10.01
CA TYR A 238 3.69 22.42 10.76
C TYR A 238 4.95 23.25 10.52
N LYS A 239 5.57 23.67 11.62
CA LYS A 239 6.84 24.37 11.61
C LYS A 239 7.97 23.37 11.79
N LYS A 240 8.93 23.36 10.87
CA LYS A 240 10.09 22.48 10.94
C LYS A 240 11.28 23.12 10.25
N VAL A 241 12.49 22.78 10.67
CA VAL A 241 13.71 23.17 9.96
C VAL A 241 13.68 22.56 8.56
N SER A 242 13.59 23.40 7.54
CA SER A 242 13.52 23.01 6.15
C SER A 242 14.01 24.13 5.25
N GLN A 243 14.49 23.79 4.06
CA GLN A 243 14.86 24.74 3.03
C GLN A 243 13.72 25.04 2.05
N VAL A 244 12.62 24.29 2.13
CA VAL A 244 11.50 24.40 1.18
C VAL A 244 10.16 24.49 1.92
N SER A 245 9.25 25.25 1.34
CA SER A 245 7.85 25.25 1.74
C SER A 245 7.07 24.23 0.89
N ALA A 246 6.18 23.50 1.52
CA ALA A 246 5.38 22.47 0.84
C ALA A 246 3.98 22.40 1.44
N PHE A 247 3.03 21.88 0.70
CA PHE A 247 1.77 21.39 1.27
C PHE A 247 1.42 20.01 0.74
N PHE A 248 0.69 19.27 1.56
CA PHE A 248 0.04 18.02 1.22
C PHE A 248 -1.44 18.17 1.46
N ALA A 249 -2.24 17.88 0.46
CA ALA A 249 -3.70 17.91 0.53
C ALA A 249 -4.26 16.52 0.25
N ALA A 250 -5.34 16.15 0.92
CA ALA A 250 -6.01 14.88 0.74
C ALA A 250 -7.51 15.07 0.55
N PHE A 251 -8.11 14.20 -0.26
CA PHE A 251 -9.55 14.10 -0.49
C PHE A 251 -9.98 12.66 -0.23
N HIS A 252 -11.01 12.44 0.56
CA HIS A 252 -11.58 11.11 0.70
C HIS A 252 -12.15 10.61 -0.62
N ILE A 253 -11.73 9.42 -1.03
CA ILE A 253 -12.18 8.71 -2.24
C ILE A 253 -12.67 7.32 -1.87
N PRO A 254 -13.46 6.65 -2.72
CA PRO A 254 -14.01 5.34 -2.39
C PRO A 254 -12.94 4.23 -2.41
N GLY A 255 -13.30 3.07 -1.83
CA GLY A 255 -12.44 1.89 -1.81
C GLY A 255 -12.40 1.10 -3.13
N ILE A 256 -11.52 0.09 -3.19
CA ILE A 256 -11.10 -0.69 -4.38
C ILE A 256 -12.24 -1.23 -5.25
N THR A 257 -13.41 -1.47 -4.70
CA THR A 257 -14.52 -2.07 -5.47
C THR A 257 -15.38 -1.04 -6.19
N HIS A 258 -15.16 0.26 -5.94
CA HIS A 258 -16.03 1.33 -6.45
C HIS A 258 -15.68 1.73 -7.89
N PRO A 259 -16.67 1.96 -8.79
CA PRO A 259 -16.42 2.28 -10.19
C PRO A 259 -15.72 3.63 -10.42
N ASP A 260 -15.85 4.60 -9.50
CA ASP A 260 -15.27 5.95 -9.63
C ASP A 260 -13.73 5.95 -9.49
N LEU A 261 -13.09 4.86 -8.99
CA LEU A 261 -11.63 4.84 -8.81
C LEU A 261 -10.87 4.98 -10.13
N LEU A 262 -11.32 4.33 -11.19
CA LEU A 262 -10.60 4.41 -12.48
C LEU A 262 -10.74 5.78 -13.15
N PRO A 263 -11.90 6.45 -13.16
CA PRO A 263 -12.00 7.87 -13.51
C PRO A 263 -11.07 8.79 -12.70
N LEU A 264 -10.97 8.58 -11.37
CA LEU A 264 -10.06 9.35 -10.51
C LEU A 264 -8.58 9.07 -10.84
N GLN A 265 -8.22 7.83 -11.15
CA GLN A 265 -6.85 7.52 -11.58
C GLN A 265 -6.49 8.17 -12.92
N ILE A 266 -7.41 8.19 -13.87
CA ILE A 266 -7.23 8.94 -15.12
C ILE A 266 -7.04 10.42 -14.84
N LEU A 267 -7.82 10.99 -13.91
CA LEU A 267 -7.66 12.37 -13.48
C LEU A 267 -6.26 12.65 -12.91
N CYS A 268 -5.78 11.82 -11.99
CA CYS A 268 -4.41 11.93 -11.46
C CYS A 268 -3.36 11.85 -12.58
N THR A 269 -3.56 10.95 -13.56
CA THR A 269 -2.66 10.81 -14.71
C THR A 269 -2.62 12.08 -15.55
N VAL A 270 -3.77 12.71 -15.82
CA VAL A 270 -3.84 14.00 -16.55
C VAL A 270 -3.14 15.10 -15.76
N LEU A 271 -3.34 15.15 -14.45
CA LEU A 271 -2.76 16.18 -13.59
C LEU A 271 -1.23 16.08 -13.51
N SER A 272 -0.66 14.89 -13.30
CA SER A 272 0.74 14.77 -12.89
C SER A 272 1.59 13.76 -13.67
N SER A 273 1.03 12.96 -14.61
CA SER A 273 1.84 11.92 -15.25
C SER A 273 2.65 12.43 -16.43
N GLY A 274 3.96 12.59 -16.20
CA GLY A 274 4.96 12.93 -17.20
C GLY A 274 4.97 14.39 -17.63
N ARG A 275 5.93 14.73 -18.49
CA ARG A 275 6.25 16.13 -18.88
C ARG A 275 5.12 16.90 -19.58
N SER A 276 4.10 16.24 -20.05
CA SER A 276 2.95 16.87 -20.72
C SER A 276 1.69 16.90 -19.84
N SER A 277 1.83 16.59 -18.56
CA SER A 277 0.77 16.71 -17.55
C SER A 277 0.49 18.18 -17.23
N THR A 278 -0.69 18.44 -16.70
CA THR A 278 -1.14 19.79 -16.36
C THR A 278 -0.20 20.44 -15.35
N PHE A 279 0.14 19.75 -14.29
CA PHE A 279 0.98 20.28 -13.21
C PHE A 279 2.41 20.56 -13.67
N PHE A 280 3.00 19.63 -14.43
CA PHE A 280 4.32 19.90 -14.99
C PHE A 280 4.36 21.15 -15.88
N GLN A 281 3.40 21.29 -16.81
CA GLN A 281 3.39 22.41 -17.75
C GLN A 281 3.11 23.76 -17.10
N LYS A 282 2.25 23.81 -16.06
CA LYS A 282 1.78 25.05 -15.43
C LYS A 282 2.61 25.47 -14.22
N PHE A 283 3.28 24.54 -13.54
CA PHE A 283 3.97 24.83 -12.28
C PHE A 283 5.44 24.47 -12.27
N GLU A 284 5.83 23.26 -12.72
CA GLU A 284 7.24 22.83 -12.68
C GLU A 284 8.05 23.48 -13.81
N LYS A 285 7.60 23.38 -15.06
CA LYS A 285 8.29 23.92 -16.21
C LYS A 285 8.51 25.45 -16.13
N PRO A 286 7.56 26.27 -15.64
CA PRO A 286 7.78 27.69 -15.41
C PRO A 286 8.64 28.02 -14.18
N GLY A 287 9.01 27.02 -13.34
CA GLY A 287 9.81 27.21 -12.14
C GLY A 287 9.04 27.75 -10.94
N LYS A 288 7.72 27.61 -10.89
CA LYS A 288 6.90 28.00 -9.74
C LYS A 288 7.00 26.95 -8.61
N ALA A 289 7.13 25.69 -8.99
CA ALA A 289 7.27 24.55 -8.08
C ALA A 289 8.47 23.69 -8.49
N VAL A 290 9.09 23.06 -7.50
CA VAL A 290 10.08 21.98 -7.70
C VAL A 290 9.36 20.72 -8.13
N GLU A 291 8.19 20.46 -7.54
CA GLU A 291 7.38 19.27 -7.80
C GLU A 291 5.91 19.54 -7.45
N VAL A 292 4.99 19.04 -8.29
CA VAL A 292 3.56 19.00 -8.00
C VAL A 292 3.00 17.68 -8.48
N GLN A 293 2.41 16.89 -7.59
CA GLN A 293 1.88 15.57 -7.91
C GLN A 293 0.43 15.39 -7.42
N ALA A 294 -0.30 14.56 -8.16
CA ALA A 294 -1.60 14.03 -7.76
C ALA A 294 -1.56 12.51 -7.78
N GLU A 295 -1.85 11.87 -6.68
CA GLU A 295 -1.76 10.42 -6.53
C GLU A 295 -2.89 9.85 -5.66
N MET A 296 -3.22 8.58 -5.86
CA MET A 296 -4.22 7.86 -5.07
C MET A 296 -3.90 6.37 -4.93
N GLY A 297 -2.69 5.99 -5.25
CA GLY A 297 -2.33 4.62 -5.50
C GLY A 297 -2.74 4.17 -6.93
N SER A 298 -2.37 2.97 -7.28
CA SER A 298 -2.70 2.32 -8.56
C SER A 298 -3.01 0.84 -8.30
N PRO A 299 -3.67 0.11 -9.22
CA PRO A 299 -3.81 -1.33 -9.04
C PRO A 299 -2.46 -1.99 -8.79
N PRO A 300 -2.32 -2.87 -7.80
CA PRO A 300 -3.34 -3.39 -6.88
C PRO A 300 -3.45 -2.64 -5.54
N PHE A 301 -2.77 -1.50 -5.39
CA PHE A 301 -2.59 -0.81 -4.11
C PHE A 301 -3.73 0.16 -3.74
N PHE A 302 -4.90 0.03 -4.36
CA PHE A 302 -6.10 0.72 -3.89
C PHE A 302 -6.53 0.21 -2.50
N PHE A 303 -7.04 1.12 -1.68
CA PHE A 303 -7.50 0.80 -0.33
C PHE A 303 -8.77 -0.07 -0.34
N MET A 304 -8.93 -0.92 0.66
CA MET A 304 -10.18 -1.69 0.87
C MET A 304 -11.36 -0.77 1.14
N ASP A 305 -11.21 0.10 2.12
CA ASP A 305 -12.18 1.10 2.53
C ASP A 305 -11.92 2.45 1.83
N PRO A 306 -12.76 3.46 2.02
CA PRO A 306 -12.52 4.80 1.50
C PRO A 306 -11.13 5.31 1.87
N GLY A 307 -10.31 5.52 0.84
CA GLY A 307 -8.93 5.99 0.94
C GLY A 307 -8.79 7.48 0.67
N LEU A 308 -7.56 7.91 0.37
CA LEU A 308 -7.24 9.30 0.05
C LEU A 308 -6.66 9.43 -1.36
N LEU A 309 -7.15 10.41 -2.10
CA LEU A 309 -6.44 11.01 -3.22
C LEU A 309 -5.63 12.17 -2.66
N GLN A 310 -4.34 12.21 -2.94
CA GLN A 310 -3.44 13.24 -2.44
C GLN A 310 -3.00 14.16 -3.58
N ILE A 311 -2.87 15.44 -3.29
CA ILE A 311 -2.21 16.43 -4.13
C ILE A 311 -1.16 17.10 -3.26
N TYR A 312 0.10 17.03 -3.65
CA TYR A 312 1.15 17.73 -2.94
C TYR A 312 1.97 18.63 -3.86
N ALA A 313 2.54 19.67 -3.29
CA ALA A 313 3.38 20.61 -3.98
C ALA A 313 4.54 21.07 -3.10
N VAL A 314 5.72 21.15 -3.72
CA VAL A 314 6.94 21.75 -3.15
C VAL A 314 7.21 23.04 -3.93
N ALA A 315 7.11 24.19 -3.26
CA ALA A 315 7.34 25.47 -3.89
C ALA A 315 8.83 25.66 -4.27
N SER A 316 9.09 26.29 -5.41
CA SER A 316 10.43 26.72 -5.74
C SER A 316 10.92 27.82 -4.80
N PRO A 317 12.24 27.90 -4.51
CA PRO A 317 12.78 28.97 -3.69
C PRO A 317 12.33 30.35 -4.15
N GLY A 318 11.76 31.13 -3.24
CA GLY A 318 11.24 32.48 -3.53
C GLY A 318 9.83 32.55 -4.13
N PHE A 319 9.21 31.41 -4.45
CA PHE A 319 7.81 31.40 -4.89
C PHE A 319 6.88 31.18 -3.67
N PRO A 320 5.89 32.08 -3.42
CA PRO A 320 5.02 31.97 -2.24
C PRO A 320 4.11 30.73 -2.31
N LEU A 321 4.13 29.91 -1.22
CA LEU A 321 3.36 28.67 -1.15
C LEU A 321 1.84 28.90 -1.32
N GLU A 322 1.32 29.95 -0.70
CA GLU A 322 -0.10 30.28 -0.73
C GLU A 322 -0.57 30.66 -2.16
N LYS A 323 0.34 31.27 -2.93
CA LYS A 323 0.06 31.58 -4.33
C LYS A 323 0.06 30.30 -5.17
N LEU A 324 1.05 29.39 -4.95
CA LEU A 324 1.12 28.10 -5.62
C LEU A 324 -0.12 27.26 -5.31
N GLU A 325 -0.50 27.19 -4.03
CA GLU A 325 -1.68 26.46 -3.59
C GLU A 325 -2.95 26.98 -4.27
N ARG A 326 -3.16 28.29 -4.30
CA ARG A 326 -4.33 28.91 -4.95
C ARG A 326 -4.38 28.57 -6.44
N GLU A 327 -3.26 28.71 -7.16
CA GLU A 327 -3.21 28.40 -8.59
C GLU A 327 -3.49 26.91 -8.87
N ILE A 328 -3.04 26.00 -7.99
CA ILE A 328 -3.34 24.56 -8.10
C ILE A 328 -4.85 24.30 -7.93
N TRP A 329 -5.50 24.97 -6.96
CA TRP A 329 -6.95 24.82 -6.77
C TRP A 329 -7.78 25.42 -7.92
N GLU A 330 -7.29 26.45 -8.59
CA GLU A 330 -7.90 26.97 -9.83
C GLU A 330 -7.89 25.90 -10.93
N GLU A 331 -6.78 25.18 -11.12
CA GLU A 331 -6.71 24.07 -12.07
C GLU A 331 -7.61 22.90 -11.72
N VAL A 332 -7.69 22.55 -10.45
CA VAL A 332 -8.61 21.50 -9.98
C VAL A 332 -10.05 21.90 -10.23
N GLU A 333 -10.40 23.17 -10.01
CA GLU A 333 -11.74 23.69 -10.26
C GLU A 333 -12.08 23.72 -11.76
N ASP A 334 -11.14 24.02 -12.63
CA ASP A 334 -11.33 23.96 -14.08
C ASP A 334 -11.65 22.52 -14.53
N LEU A 335 -10.98 21.51 -13.96
CA LEU A 335 -11.28 20.09 -14.24
C LEU A 335 -12.65 19.65 -13.68
N ARG A 336 -13.11 20.25 -12.60
CA ARG A 336 -14.44 19.99 -12.06
C ARG A 336 -15.55 20.58 -12.94
N ARG A 337 -15.29 21.70 -13.63
CA ARG A 337 -16.27 22.41 -14.48
C ARG A 337 -16.26 21.92 -15.92
N GLY A 338 -15.08 21.65 -16.44
CA GLY A 338 -14.88 21.34 -17.86
C GLY A 338 -14.85 19.84 -18.15
N LEU A 339 -15.05 19.50 -19.41
CA LEU A 339 -14.75 18.17 -19.94
C LEU A 339 -13.30 18.11 -20.39
N LEU A 340 -12.64 16.99 -20.14
CA LEU A 340 -11.33 16.76 -20.71
C LEU A 340 -11.39 16.75 -22.24
N PRO A 341 -10.44 17.41 -22.94
CA PRO A 341 -10.30 17.27 -24.39
C PRO A 341 -10.15 15.80 -24.77
N ALA A 342 -10.75 15.40 -25.87
CA ALA A 342 -10.75 14.01 -26.33
C ALA A 342 -9.33 13.43 -26.46
N GLU A 343 -8.37 14.21 -26.99
CA GLU A 343 -6.97 13.81 -27.13
C GLU A 343 -6.27 13.59 -25.78
N THR A 344 -6.57 14.45 -24.78
CA THR A 344 -6.05 14.32 -23.41
C THR A 344 -6.55 13.04 -22.74
N LEU A 345 -7.85 12.74 -22.87
CA LEU A 345 -8.42 11.52 -22.35
C LEU A 345 -7.83 10.26 -23.00
N VAL A 346 -7.72 10.25 -24.33
CA VAL A 346 -7.13 9.13 -25.09
C VAL A 346 -5.69 8.90 -24.66
N LYS A 347 -4.92 9.98 -24.49
CA LYS A 347 -3.54 9.89 -24.00
C LYS A 347 -3.48 9.31 -22.59
N ALA A 348 -4.26 9.82 -21.64
CA ALA A 348 -4.27 9.34 -20.26
C ALA A 348 -4.67 7.86 -20.17
N ARG A 349 -5.69 7.41 -20.93
CA ARG A 349 -6.06 5.99 -21.01
C ARG A 349 -4.89 5.12 -21.52
N LYS A 350 -4.15 5.56 -22.55
CA LYS A 350 -2.96 4.85 -23.06
C LYS A 350 -1.87 4.78 -21.99
N GLN A 351 -1.65 5.85 -21.23
CA GLN A 351 -0.64 5.89 -20.16
C GLN A 351 -0.96 4.90 -19.04
N VAL A 352 -2.19 4.92 -18.47
CA VAL A 352 -2.58 3.97 -17.42
C VAL A 352 -2.56 2.54 -17.90
N ARG A 353 -3.03 2.29 -19.15
CA ARG A 353 -2.98 0.97 -19.77
C ARG A 353 -1.53 0.48 -19.92
N SER A 354 -0.64 1.32 -20.43
CA SER A 354 0.77 0.97 -20.61
C SER A 354 1.45 0.65 -19.27
N ALA A 355 1.22 1.48 -18.25
CA ALA A 355 1.75 1.25 -16.91
C ALA A 355 1.25 -0.08 -16.33
N PHE A 356 -0.05 -0.38 -16.47
CA PHE A 356 -0.62 -1.64 -16.02
C PHE A 356 -0.04 -2.84 -16.78
N LEU A 357 0.09 -2.77 -18.11
CA LEU A 357 0.69 -3.86 -18.89
C LEU A 357 2.17 -4.07 -18.56
N GLN A 358 2.91 -2.99 -18.29
CA GLN A 358 4.30 -3.09 -17.85
C GLN A 358 4.42 -3.79 -16.48
N SER A 359 3.49 -3.54 -15.55
CA SER A 359 3.49 -4.25 -14.27
C SER A 359 3.27 -5.76 -14.42
N LEU A 360 2.63 -6.22 -15.49
CA LEU A 360 2.39 -7.64 -15.77
C LEU A 360 3.58 -8.39 -16.39
N GLN A 361 4.74 -7.77 -16.56
CA GLN A 361 5.90 -8.41 -17.21
C GLN A 361 6.54 -9.48 -16.34
N THR A 362 6.46 -9.39 -15.03
CA THR A 362 7.08 -10.36 -14.10
C THR A 362 6.08 -11.31 -13.47
N HIS A 363 6.53 -12.53 -13.12
CA HIS A 363 5.72 -13.49 -12.38
C HIS A 363 5.32 -12.92 -11.01
N PHE A 364 6.25 -12.21 -10.36
CA PHE A 364 6.00 -11.52 -9.10
C PHE A 364 4.80 -10.57 -9.18
N PHE A 365 4.77 -9.64 -10.11
CA PHE A 365 3.65 -8.69 -10.21
C PHE A 365 2.33 -9.33 -10.61
N LYS A 366 2.34 -10.39 -11.43
CA LYS A 366 1.14 -11.16 -11.72
C LYS A 366 0.56 -11.80 -10.45
N GLY A 367 1.42 -12.42 -9.65
CA GLY A 367 1.02 -13.00 -8.36
C GLY A 367 0.53 -11.93 -7.38
N LEU A 368 1.28 -10.84 -7.26
CA LEU A 368 0.94 -9.71 -6.40
C LEU A 368 -0.45 -9.14 -6.71
N LEU A 369 -0.73 -8.90 -8.00
CA LEU A 369 -2.04 -8.41 -8.44
C LEU A 369 -3.15 -9.38 -8.04
N ALA A 370 -3.00 -10.67 -8.33
CA ALA A 370 -3.99 -11.68 -7.99
C ALA A 370 -4.23 -11.76 -6.47
N GLY A 371 -3.15 -11.84 -5.70
CA GLY A 371 -3.21 -11.94 -4.24
C GLY A 371 -3.86 -10.73 -3.58
N LEU A 372 -3.44 -9.52 -3.97
CA LEU A 372 -3.97 -8.30 -3.38
C LEU A 372 -5.42 -8.03 -3.78
N TYR A 373 -5.82 -8.29 -5.04
CA TYR A 373 -7.23 -8.20 -5.40
C TYR A 373 -8.08 -9.23 -4.67
N GLN A 374 -7.55 -10.43 -4.43
CA GLN A 374 -8.26 -11.42 -3.63
C GLN A 374 -8.41 -10.98 -2.19
N VAL A 375 -7.35 -10.49 -1.54
CA VAL A 375 -7.39 -10.04 -0.14
C VAL A 375 -8.24 -8.78 0.02
N ARG A 376 -8.05 -7.78 -0.86
CA ARG A 376 -8.65 -6.44 -0.69
C ARG A 376 -10.04 -6.31 -1.29
N ALA A 377 -10.30 -6.98 -2.42
CA ALA A 377 -11.58 -6.90 -3.14
C ALA A 377 -12.42 -8.17 -3.02
N GLY A 378 -11.90 -9.22 -2.37
CA GLY A 378 -12.56 -10.51 -2.23
C GLY A 378 -12.65 -11.34 -3.52
N ASP A 379 -12.14 -10.82 -4.66
CA ASP A 379 -12.25 -11.49 -5.96
C ASP A 379 -11.11 -11.04 -6.91
N TYR A 380 -10.14 -11.91 -7.13
CA TYR A 380 -9.03 -11.67 -8.04
C TYR A 380 -9.48 -11.50 -9.51
N ARG A 381 -10.63 -12.08 -9.90
CA ARG A 381 -11.16 -12.02 -11.29
C ARG A 381 -11.51 -10.61 -11.75
N ARG A 382 -11.62 -9.65 -10.81
CA ARG A 382 -11.75 -8.22 -11.14
C ARG A 382 -10.62 -7.72 -12.01
N LEU A 383 -9.41 -8.29 -11.88
CA LEU A 383 -8.26 -7.99 -12.71
C LEU A 383 -8.51 -8.13 -14.21
N TYR A 384 -9.27 -9.15 -14.60
CA TYR A 384 -9.54 -9.43 -16.00
C TYR A 384 -10.34 -8.32 -16.70
N ARG A 385 -11.01 -7.45 -15.92
CA ARG A 385 -11.85 -6.35 -16.43
C ARG A 385 -11.19 -4.97 -16.31
N VAL A 386 -10.05 -4.86 -15.62
CA VAL A 386 -9.43 -3.54 -15.34
C VAL A 386 -9.05 -2.82 -16.62
N LEU A 387 -8.46 -3.53 -17.61
CA LEU A 387 -8.04 -2.92 -18.88
C LEU A 387 -9.22 -2.43 -19.71
N ASP A 388 -10.25 -3.27 -19.86
CA ASP A 388 -11.46 -2.91 -20.61
C ASP A 388 -12.15 -1.70 -19.96
N ARG A 389 -12.15 -1.67 -18.64
CA ARG A 389 -12.74 -0.56 -17.89
C ARG A 389 -11.95 0.74 -18.08
N TYR A 390 -10.61 0.72 -18.11
CA TYR A 390 -9.83 1.91 -18.45
C TYR A 390 -10.15 2.45 -19.83
N GLU A 391 -10.31 1.56 -20.82
CA GLU A 391 -10.65 1.95 -22.18
C GLU A 391 -12.05 2.57 -22.29
N SER A 392 -12.98 2.16 -21.43
CA SER A 392 -14.37 2.65 -21.43
C SER A 392 -14.59 3.93 -20.64
N VAL A 393 -13.69 4.36 -19.76
CA VAL A 393 -13.86 5.57 -18.95
C VAL A 393 -14.08 6.80 -19.84
N THR A 394 -15.16 7.54 -19.65
CA THR A 394 -15.53 8.72 -20.43
C THR A 394 -15.02 10.02 -19.78
N ALA A 395 -14.95 11.11 -20.56
CA ALA A 395 -14.63 12.43 -20.03
C ALA A 395 -15.69 12.90 -19.00
N GLU A 396 -16.95 12.50 -19.21
CA GLU A 396 -18.04 12.82 -18.30
C GLU A 396 -17.87 12.09 -16.95
N GLU A 397 -17.48 10.81 -16.94
CA GLU A 397 -17.20 10.08 -15.70
C GLU A 397 -16.02 10.71 -14.93
N VAL A 398 -14.98 11.17 -15.64
CA VAL A 398 -13.85 11.87 -15.00
C VAL A 398 -14.31 13.19 -14.38
N ARG A 399 -15.11 13.98 -15.10
CA ARG A 399 -15.67 15.23 -14.58
C ARG A 399 -16.59 15.00 -13.37
N GLN A 400 -17.48 14.02 -13.43
CA GLN A 400 -18.38 13.68 -12.32
C GLN A 400 -17.59 13.20 -11.09
N ALA A 401 -16.55 12.41 -11.27
CA ALA A 401 -15.67 12.01 -10.18
C ALA A 401 -14.94 13.22 -9.58
N ALA A 402 -14.41 14.13 -10.40
CA ALA A 402 -13.80 15.36 -9.91
C ALA A 402 -14.81 16.22 -9.11
N GLN A 403 -16.03 16.41 -9.62
CA GLN A 403 -17.09 17.15 -8.93
C GLN A 403 -17.47 16.53 -7.59
N LYS A 404 -17.54 15.21 -7.53
CA LYS A 404 -17.98 14.47 -6.34
C LYS A 404 -16.92 14.46 -5.23
N TYR A 405 -15.64 14.28 -5.60
CA TYR A 405 -14.59 14.02 -4.62
C TYR A 405 -13.66 15.22 -4.37
N LEU A 406 -13.30 16.01 -5.39
CA LEU A 406 -12.34 17.11 -5.23
C LEU A 406 -13.02 18.43 -4.78
N ARG A 407 -13.98 18.34 -3.87
CA ARG A 407 -14.70 19.48 -3.30
C ARG A 407 -13.89 20.11 -2.16
N PRO A 408 -13.96 21.45 -1.99
CA PRO A 408 -13.31 22.11 -0.85
C PRO A 408 -13.68 21.51 0.51
N GLU A 409 -14.97 21.12 0.70
CA GLU A 409 -15.46 20.54 1.95
C GLU A 409 -14.89 19.16 2.25
N ASN A 410 -14.38 18.45 1.23
CA ASN A 410 -13.74 17.13 1.34
C ASN A 410 -12.21 17.21 1.45
N ARG A 411 -11.66 18.43 1.51
CA ARG A 411 -10.23 18.69 1.47
C ARG A 411 -9.62 18.78 2.87
N THR A 412 -8.52 18.09 3.10
CA THR A 412 -7.67 18.23 4.27
C THR A 412 -6.30 18.67 3.80
N ILE A 413 -5.70 19.69 4.42
CA ILE A 413 -4.40 20.25 4.04
C ILE A 413 -3.48 20.32 5.23
N VAL A 414 -2.24 19.90 5.02
CA VAL A 414 -1.13 20.08 5.96
C VAL A 414 0.00 20.79 5.23
N SER A 415 0.44 21.93 5.76
CA SER A 415 1.50 22.74 5.16
C SER A 415 2.76 22.70 6.02
N LEU A 416 3.92 22.68 5.36
CA LEU A 416 5.24 22.84 5.95
C LEU A 416 5.65 24.32 5.88
N GLN A 417 5.79 24.92 7.02
CA GLN A 417 6.40 26.26 7.16
C GLN A 417 7.85 26.10 7.61
N PRO A 418 8.82 26.46 6.77
CA PRO A 418 10.23 26.47 7.17
C PRO A 418 10.47 27.42 8.33
N VAL A 419 11.27 26.98 9.29
CA VAL A 419 11.75 27.80 10.42
C VAL A 419 13.25 27.60 10.57
N SER A 420 13.92 28.53 11.25
CA SER A 420 15.31 28.39 11.63
C SER A 420 15.49 27.30 12.71
N GLN A 421 16.74 26.88 12.95
CA GLN A 421 17.02 25.94 14.05
C GLN A 421 16.65 26.56 15.41
N GLU A 422 16.92 27.86 15.62
CA GLU A 422 16.60 28.58 16.85
C GLU A 422 15.07 28.58 17.12
N GLU A 423 14.27 28.94 16.11
CA GLU A 423 12.79 28.89 16.23
C GLU A 423 12.25 27.46 16.45
N HIS A 424 12.90 26.45 15.87
CA HIS A 424 12.50 25.07 16.07
C HIS A 424 12.80 24.60 17.50
N ASP A 425 13.95 24.95 18.05
CA ASP A 425 14.34 24.57 19.41
C ASP A 425 13.43 25.23 20.46
N GLU A 426 12.93 26.46 20.18
CA GLU A 426 11.93 27.14 21.02
C GLU A 426 10.57 26.46 21.03
N LEU A 427 10.19 25.75 19.94
CA LEU A 427 8.91 25.03 19.85
C LEU A 427 8.91 23.70 20.62
N GLY A 428 10.08 23.25 21.07
CA GLY A 428 10.26 21.96 21.71
C GLY A 428 10.32 20.78 20.71
N GLU A 429 11.06 19.74 21.06
CA GLU A 429 11.08 18.50 20.25
C GLU A 429 9.69 17.86 20.28
N ILE A 430 9.12 17.64 19.10
CA ILE A 430 7.97 16.75 18.94
C ILE A 430 8.54 15.34 18.96
N GLU A 431 8.51 14.70 20.14
CA GLU A 431 8.84 13.27 20.28
C GLU A 431 7.78 12.36 19.63
#